data_3c1d7e8b38d26861cc7efeec4a823454
#
_entry.id   3c1d7e8b38d26861cc7efeec4a823454
#
_cell.length_a   1.000
_cell.length_b   1.000
_cell.length_c   1.000
_cell.angle_alpha   90.00
_cell.angle_beta   90.00
_cell.angle_gamma   90.00
#
_symmetry.space_group_name_H-M   'P 1'
#
loop_
_entity.id
_entity.type
_entity.pdbx_description
1 polymer ?
#
loop_
_entity_poly.entity_id
_entity_poly.type
_entity_poly.pdbx_seq_one_letter_code
_entity_poly.pdbx_strand_id
1 'polypeptide(L)' 'MIYDAMIDTYTRQITALEARLAELRADHEHRHDDSHSARVALLEREIADLRISAKHLRERQNHNGV' A
#
# COMPACT_ATOMS: atom_id res chain seq x y z
N MET A 1 2.35 12.02 -18.63
CA MET A 1 0.89 11.86 -18.58
C MET A 1 0.39 11.82 -17.16
N ILE A 2 -0.85 12.24 -16.95
CA ILE A 2 -1.45 12.36 -15.62
C ILE A 2 -1.48 11.02 -14.87
N TYR A 3 -1.84 9.94 -15.58
CA TYR A 3 -1.94 8.62 -14.97
C TYR A 3 -0.59 8.07 -14.49
N ASP A 4 0.47 8.38 -15.22
CA ASP A 4 1.82 7.95 -14.82
C ASP A 4 2.24 8.58 -13.49
N ALA A 5 1.96 9.87 -13.32
CA ALA A 5 2.24 10.58 -12.08
C ALA A 5 1.43 10.03 -10.91
N MET A 6 0.15 9.70 -11.14
CA MET A 6 -0.71 9.12 -10.12
C MET A 6 -0.24 7.72 -9.71
N ILE A 7 0.10 6.89 -10.70
CA ILE A 7 0.61 5.54 -10.43
C ILE A 7 1.91 5.62 -9.63
N ASP A 8 2.80 6.53 -10.01
CA ASP A 8 4.07 6.73 -9.29
C ASP A 8 3.81 7.15 -7.84
N THR A 9 2.87 8.05 -7.62
CA THR A 9 2.48 8.49 -6.28
C THR A 9 1.98 7.32 -5.45
N TYR A 10 1.08 6.50 -5.99
CA TYR A 10 0.58 5.32 -5.29
C TYR A 10 1.69 4.32 -5.00
N THR A 11 2.59 4.11 -5.95
CA THR A 11 3.73 3.20 -5.78
C THR A 11 4.61 3.64 -4.62
N ARG A 12 4.89 4.94 -4.53
CA ARG A 12 5.69 5.50 -3.43
C ARG A 12 5.00 5.36 -2.09
N GLN A 13 3.70 5.59 -2.06
CA GLN A 13 2.90 5.42 -0.83
C GLN A 13 2.90 3.96 -0.38
N ILE A 14 2.71 3.04 -1.31
CA ILE A 14 2.73 1.61 -1.01
C ILE A 14 4.09 1.21 -0.43
N THR A 15 5.18 1.66 -1.05
CA THR A 15 6.53 1.35 -0.59
C THR A 15 6.76 1.86 0.83
N ALA A 16 6.33 3.09 1.13
CA ALA A 16 6.45 3.69 2.46
C ALA A 16 5.65 2.91 3.49
N LEU A 17 4.43 2.52 3.14
CA LEU A 17 3.56 1.75 4.04
C LEU A 17 4.09 0.34 4.27
N GLU A 18 4.64 -0.29 3.24
CA GLU A 18 5.26 -1.61 3.38
C GLU A 18 6.47 -1.58 4.29
N ALA A 19 7.29 -0.53 4.20
CA ALA A 19 8.44 -0.35 5.09
C ALA A 19 7.98 -0.20 6.54
N ARG A 20 6.91 0.60 6.77
CA ARG A 20 6.35 0.75 8.09
C ARG A 20 5.74 -0.54 8.61
N LEU A 21 5.08 -1.29 7.75
CA LEU A 21 4.51 -2.58 8.11
C LEU A 21 5.60 -3.56 8.54
N ALA A 22 6.72 -3.58 7.84
CA ALA A 22 7.86 -4.42 8.19
C ALA A 22 8.40 -4.07 9.58
N GLU A 23 8.51 -2.78 9.89
CA GLU A 23 8.92 -2.31 11.20
C GLU A 23 7.96 -2.78 12.30
N LEU A 24 6.66 -2.64 12.05
CA LEU A 24 5.63 -3.04 13.00
C LEU A 24 5.62 -4.56 13.23
N ARG A 25 5.84 -5.34 12.18
CA ARG A 25 5.90 -6.79 12.30
C ARG A 25 7.11 -7.23 13.11
N ALA A 26 8.24 -6.56 12.94
CA ALA A 26 9.43 -6.82 13.73
C ALA A 26 9.17 -6.53 15.22
N ASP A 27 8.50 -5.42 15.52
CA ASP A 27 8.09 -5.09 16.88
C ASP A 27 7.10 -6.10 17.44
N HIS A 28 6.20 -6.61 16.61
CA HIS A 28 5.17 -7.58 17.03
C HIS A 28 5.78 -8.87 17.56
N GLU A 29 6.93 -9.26 17.08
CA GLU A 29 7.65 -10.43 17.61
C GLU A 29 8.02 -10.24 19.08
N HIS A 30 8.15 -8.99 19.53
CA HIS A 30 8.48 -8.64 20.92
C HIS A 30 7.27 -8.16 21.73
N ARG A 31 6.22 -7.76 21.06
CA ARG A 31 5.00 -7.25 21.71
C ARG A 31 3.78 -7.97 21.16
N HIS A 32 3.06 -8.64 22.03
CA HIS A 32 1.84 -9.36 21.68
C HIS A 32 0.63 -8.65 22.28
N ASP A 33 0.34 -7.43 21.83
CA ASP A 33 -0.87 -6.76 22.29
C ASP A 33 -1.86 -6.56 21.13
N ASP A 34 -3.15 -6.45 21.49
CA ASP A 34 -4.24 -6.33 20.52
C ASP A 34 -4.18 -5.02 19.71
N SER A 35 -3.73 -3.95 20.37
CA SER A 35 -3.54 -2.64 19.72
C SER A 35 -2.55 -2.71 18.58
N HIS A 36 -1.45 -3.40 18.80
CA HIS A 36 -0.41 -3.56 17.81
C HIS A 36 -0.92 -4.39 16.62
N SER A 37 -1.61 -5.48 16.91
CA SER A 37 -2.21 -6.33 15.88
C SER A 37 -3.22 -5.56 15.03
N ALA A 38 -4.02 -4.69 15.67
CA ALA A 38 -4.99 -3.85 14.97
C ALA A 38 -4.30 -2.86 14.02
N ARG A 39 -3.18 -2.28 14.44
CA ARG A 39 -2.40 -1.36 13.60
C ARG A 39 -1.83 -2.07 12.38
N VAL A 40 -1.30 -3.27 12.57
CA VAL A 40 -0.77 -4.09 11.47
C VAL A 40 -1.89 -4.39 10.47
N ALA A 41 -3.05 -4.80 10.96
CA ALA A 41 -4.20 -5.10 10.10
C ALA A 41 -4.66 -3.88 9.30
N LEU A 42 -4.68 -2.69 9.92
CA LEU A 42 -5.04 -1.45 9.24
C LEU A 42 -4.05 -1.11 8.13
N LEU A 43 -2.75 -1.24 8.39
CA LEU A 43 -1.73 -0.98 7.37
C LEU A 43 -1.84 -1.96 6.20
N GLU A 44 -2.06 -3.23 6.49
CA GLU A 44 -2.25 -4.23 5.44
C GLU A 44 -3.44 -3.89 4.56
N ARG A 45 -4.53 -3.42 5.16
CA ARG A 45 -5.72 -3.01 4.44
C ARG A 45 -5.46 -1.78 3.57
N GLU A 46 -4.77 -0.78 4.11
CA GLU A 46 -4.41 0.43 3.35
C GLU A 46 -3.54 0.09 2.15
N ILE A 47 -2.55 -0.77 2.33
CA ILE A 47 -1.68 -1.22 1.25
C ILE A 47 -2.50 -1.93 0.17
N ALA A 48 -3.39 -2.83 0.57
CA ALA A 48 -4.25 -3.56 -0.36
C ALA A 48 -5.13 -2.60 -1.16
N ASP A 49 -5.74 -1.62 -0.51
CA ASP A 49 -6.58 -0.63 -1.16
C ASP A 49 -5.79 0.22 -2.17
N LEU A 50 -4.59 0.63 -1.81
CA LEU A 50 -3.73 1.42 -2.69
C LEU A 50 -3.28 0.59 -3.91
N ARG A 51 -2.99 -0.69 -3.71
CA ARG A 51 -2.64 -1.59 -4.81
C ARG A 51 -3.78 -1.75 -5.80
N ILE A 52 -5.01 -1.89 -5.29
CA ILE A 52 -6.21 -1.97 -6.12
C ILE A 52 -6.39 -0.68 -6.93
N SER A 53 -6.22 0.47 -6.29
CA SER A 53 -6.33 1.77 -6.95
C SER A 53 -5.27 1.92 -8.05
N ALA A 54 -4.03 1.55 -7.76
CA ALA A 54 -2.94 1.59 -8.73
C ALA A 54 -3.21 0.66 -9.91
N LYS A 55 -3.74 -0.53 -9.63
CA LYS A 55 -4.09 -1.49 -10.67
C LYS A 55 -5.15 -0.91 -11.61
N HIS A 56 -6.19 -0.29 -11.05
CA HIS A 56 -7.25 0.31 -11.85
C HIS A 56 -6.72 1.44 -12.74
N LEU A 57 -5.80 2.26 -12.22
CA LEU A 57 -5.18 3.32 -13.02
C LEU A 57 -4.35 2.75 -14.17
N ARG A 58 -3.60 1.69 -13.91
CA ARG A 58 -2.81 1.02 -14.94
C ARG A 58 -3.71 0.42 -16.03
N GLU A 59 -4.82 -0.18 -15.64
CA GLU A 59 -5.78 -0.73 -16.57
C GLU A 59 -6.40 0.35 -17.45
N ARG A 60 -6.75 1.50 -16.88
CA ARG A 60 -7.27 2.63 -17.63
C ARG A 60 -6.23 3.19 -18.60
N GLN A 61 -4.99 3.30 -18.17
CA GLN A 61 -3.89 3.77 -19.00
C GLN A 61 -3.69 2.86 -20.20
N ASN A 62 -3.66 1.55 -19.97
CA ASN A 62 -3.49 0.55 -21.02
C ASN A 62 -4.67 0.58 -22.00
N HIS A 63 -5.89 0.72 -21.48
CA HIS A 63 -7.09 0.78 -22.30
C HIS A 63 -7.10 2.03 -23.19
N ASN A 64 -6.74 3.17 -22.64
CA ASN A 64 -6.72 4.44 -23.36
C ASN A 64 -5.52 4.56 -24.31
N GLY A 65 -4.48 3.78 -24.08
CA GLY A 65 -3.27 3.79 -24.91
C GLY A 65 -3.36 2.97 -26.20
N VAL A 66 -4.48 2.32 -26.40
CA VAL A 66 -4.72 1.51 -27.61
C VAL A 66 -5.46 2.31 -28.72
#